data_18c85a78adfc59854f216a6ee34b3fa5
#
_entry.id   18c85a78adfc59854f216a6ee34b3fa5
#
_cell.length_a   1.000
_cell.length_b   1.000
_cell.length_c   1.000
_cell.angle_alpha   90.00
_cell.angle_beta   90.00
_cell.angle_gamma   90.00
#
_symmetry.space_group_name_H-M   'P 1'
#
loop_
_entity.id
_entity.type
_entity.pdbx_description
1 polymer ?
#
loop_
_entity_poly.entity_id
_entity_poly.type
_entity_poly.pdbx_seq_one_letter_code
_entity_poly.pdbx_strand_id
1 'polypeptide(L)'
;MLLGLLSLALAIWVGYEAWTWPDVAALSRHSPLTTAFIERYRAEARAAGRDDRVARVWVPYAAISLHVKRAVLVAEDINFFSHSGFDLFEVRQALERAAEELELPRGASTITQQLAKNLWLSPSRNPLRKVQEAILTWQLERTLGKRRILELYLNVVEFGPGVYGVGAASRRYFGRAAADLDEAEAAQLAASLPRPGTWHPGAASRPYQRYVETLRRRMARAEFLWKLISFSRGGQAERT
;
A
#
# COMPACT_ATOMS: atom_id res chain seq x y z
N MET A 1 38.30 -21.91 11.21
CA MET A 1 37.18 -22.19 12.12
C MET A 1 36.12 -21.10 12.05
N LEU A 2 36.43 -19.82 12.29
CA LEU A 2 35.46 -18.72 12.29
C LEU A 2 34.73 -18.53 10.95
N LEU A 3 35.43 -18.58 9.82
CA LEU A 3 34.85 -18.51 8.46
C LEU A 3 33.85 -19.63 8.20
N GLY A 4 34.15 -20.85 8.64
CA GLY A 4 33.24 -22.01 8.48
C GLY A 4 31.93 -21.82 9.29
N LEU A 5 32.03 -21.28 10.50
CA LEU A 5 30.86 -20.99 11.33
C LEU A 5 30.00 -19.87 10.72
N LEU A 6 30.64 -18.83 10.18
CA LEU A 6 29.92 -17.74 9.49
C LEU A 6 29.21 -18.23 8.21
N SER A 7 29.88 -19.09 7.42
CA SER A 7 29.27 -19.69 6.22
C SER A 7 28.10 -20.60 6.58
N LEU A 8 28.21 -21.40 7.65
CA LEU A 8 27.12 -22.26 8.12
C LEU A 8 25.94 -21.39 8.64
N ALA A 9 26.20 -20.37 9.42
CA ALA A 9 25.16 -19.47 9.91
C ALA A 9 24.42 -18.76 8.75
N LEU A 10 25.16 -18.31 7.75
CA LEU A 10 24.58 -17.70 6.55
C LEU A 10 23.73 -18.72 5.78
N ALA A 11 24.22 -19.96 5.61
CA ALA A 11 23.48 -21.02 4.91
C ALA A 11 22.16 -21.37 5.65
N ILE A 12 22.21 -21.48 6.98
CA ILE A 12 21.02 -21.71 7.81
C ILE A 12 20.04 -20.54 7.66
N TRP A 13 20.53 -19.31 7.72
CA TRP A 13 19.69 -18.13 7.57
C TRP A 13 19.03 -18.06 6.18
N VAL A 14 19.80 -18.29 5.11
CA VAL A 14 19.28 -18.33 3.74
C VAL A 14 18.25 -19.45 3.58
N GLY A 15 18.54 -20.64 4.15
CA GLY A 15 17.60 -21.77 4.13
C GLY A 15 16.29 -21.45 4.87
N TYR A 16 16.36 -20.79 6.01
CA TYR A 16 15.19 -20.33 6.77
C TYR A 16 14.37 -19.31 5.96
N GLU A 17 15.02 -18.29 5.41
CA GLU A 17 14.36 -17.28 4.55
C GLU A 17 13.67 -17.94 3.34
N ALA A 18 14.35 -18.88 2.65
CA ALA A 18 13.77 -19.59 1.52
C ALA A 18 12.56 -20.45 1.92
N TRP A 19 12.62 -21.12 3.08
CA TRP A 19 11.53 -21.93 3.61
C TRP A 19 10.31 -21.10 4.02
N THR A 20 10.54 -19.92 4.60
CA THR A 20 9.49 -19.01 5.08
C THR A 20 9.04 -17.99 4.04
N TRP A 21 9.62 -18.05 2.82
CA TRP A 21 9.31 -17.07 1.76
C TRP A 21 7.85 -17.17 1.35
N PRO A 22 7.14 -16.03 1.27
CA PRO A 22 5.71 -16.03 1.00
C PRO A 22 5.39 -16.49 -0.44
N ASP A 23 4.31 -17.25 -0.59
CA ASP A 23 3.75 -17.59 -1.89
C ASP A 23 3.00 -16.39 -2.51
N VAL A 24 3.75 -15.59 -3.26
CA VAL A 24 3.21 -14.42 -3.98
C VAL A 24 2.20 -14.85 -5.05
N ALA A 25 2.38 -16.04 -5.65
CA ALA A 25 1.51 -16.51 -6.72
C ALA A 25 0.09 -16.81 -6.23
N ALA A 26 -0.06 -17.23 -4.99
CA ALA A 26 -1.37 -17.44 -4.38
C ALA A 26 -2.26 -16.19 -4.40
N LEU A 27 -1.66 -15.00 -4.36
CA LEU A 27 -2.40 -13.72 -4.41
C LEU A 27 -3.10 -13.45 -5.76
N SER A 28 -2.77 -14.19 -6.81
CA SER A 28 -3.49 -14.11 -8.10
C SER A 28 -4.92 -14.66 -7.98
N ARG A 29 -5.14 -15.63 -7.08
CA ARG A 29 -6.41 -16.36 -6.91
C ARG A 29 -7.10 -16.09 -5.57
N HIS A 30 -6.30 -15.84 -4.53
CA HIS A 30 -6.81 -15.71 -3.17
C HIS A 30 -6.49 -14.33 -2.59
N SER A 31 -7.37 -13.87 -1.74
CA SER A 31 -7.14 -12.66 -0.93
C SER A 31 -6.48 -13.06 0.40
N PRO A 32 -5.51 -12.28 0.91
CA PRO A 32 -4.84 -12.62 2.16
C PRO A 32 -5.83 -12.56 3.32
N LEU A 33 -5.83 -13.57 4.19
CA LEU A 33 -6.69 -13.61 5.38
C LEU A 33 -6.26 -12.57 6.42
N THR A 34 -4.94 -12.35 6.54
CA THR A 34 -4.35 -11.34 7.42
C THR A 34 -3.11 -10.75 6.76
N THR A 35 -2.47 -9.78 7.41
CA THR A 35 -1.22 -9.16 6.96
C THR A 35 -0.29 -8.93 8.15
N ALA A 36 1.01 -8.78 7.90
CA ALA A 36 1.98 -8.49 8.96
C ALA A 36 1.60 -7.23 9.76
N PHE A 37 1.02 -6.22 9.09
CA PHE A 37 0.59 -4.98 9.76
C PHE A 37 -0.66 -5.19 10.63
N ILE A 38 -1.61 -6.01 10.19
CA ILE A 38 -2.79 -6.37 11.01
C ILE A 38 -2.35 -7.16 12.24
N GLU A 39 -1.49 -8.18 12.07
CA GLU A 39 -1.03 -8.98 13.21
C GLU A 39 -0.21 -8.15 14.21
N ARG A 40 0.58 -7.22 13.70
CA ARG A 40 1.28 -6.28 14.55
C ARG A 40 0.32 -5.39 15.33
N TYR A 41 -0.68 -4.78 14.67
CA TYR A 41 -1.69 -3.98 15.37
C TYR A 41 -2.35 -4.76 16.48
N ARG A 42 -2.74 -6.01 16.22
CA ARG A 42 -3.32 -6.91 17.21
C ARG A 42 -2.38 -7.16 18.39
N ALA A 43 -1.11 -7.45 18.10
CA ALA A 43 -0.12 -7.68 19.14
C ALA A 43 0.11 -6.43 20.01
N GLU A 44 0.22 -5.25 19.40
CA GLU A 44 0.38 -3.98 20.11
C GLU A 44 -0.87 -3.62 20.92
N ALA A 45 -2.06 -3.88 20.40
CA ALA A 45 -3.32 -3.65 21.11
C ALA A 45 -3.43 -4.56 22.34
N ARG A 46 -3.16 -5.87 22.19
CA ARG A 46 -3.14 -6.82 23.31
C ARG A 46 -2.10 -6.45 24.38
N ALA A 47 -0.90 -6.11 23.95
CA ALA A 47 0.15 -5.69 24.88
C ALA A 47 -0.20 -4.42 25.67
N ALA A 48 -1.02 -3.54 25.09
CA ALA A 48 -1.52 -2.33 25.74
C ALA A 48 -2.87 -2.52 26.47
N GLY A 49 -3.39 -3.75 26.58
CA GLY A 49 -4.70 -4.04 27.20
C GLY A 49 -5.90 -3.45 26.45
N ARG A 50 -5.74 -3.15 25.15
CA ARG A 50 -6.80 -2.60 24.29
C ARG A 50 -7.48 -3.70 23.47
N ASP A 51 -8.65 -3.40 22.93
CA ASP A 51 -9.33 -4.26 21.96
C ASP A 51 -8.45 -4.44 20.71
N ASP A 52 -8.18 -5.68 20.32
CA ASP A 52 -7.34 -6.07 19.19
C ASP A 52 -8.16 -6.37 17.92
N ARG A 53 -9.48 -6.19 17.97
CA ARG A 53 -10.35 -6.38 16.78
C ARG A 53 -10.02 -5.37 15.71
N VAL A 54 -10.00 -5.84 14.47
CA VAL A 54 -9.82 -5.00 13.29
C VAL A 54 -11.09 -5.04 12.43
N ALA A 55 -11.47 -3.88 11.92
CA ALA A 55 -12.50 -3.78 10.91
C ALA A 55 -11.86 -3.98 9.52
N ARG A 56 -12.33 -5.01 8.78
CA ARG A 56 -11.89 -5.27 7.41
C ARG A 56 -13.03 -5.89 6.62
N VAL A 57 -13.29 -5.32 5.45
CA VAL A 57 -14.28 -5.81 4.49
C VAL A 57 -13.63 -5.79 3.12
N TRP A 58 -13.51 -6.98 2.50
CA TRP A 58 -12.94 -7.09 1.16
C TRP A 58 -13.88 -6.52 0.11
N VAL A 59 -13.35 -5.74 -0.82
CA VAL A 59 -14.09 -5.16 -1.95
C VAL A 59 -13.33 -5.49 -3.23
N PRO A 60 -13.94 -6.20 -4.20
CA PRO A 60 -13.33 -6.44 -5.50
C PRO A 60 -13.01 -5.13 -6.23
N TYR A 61 -11.98 -5.13 -7.08
CA TYR A 61 -11.54 -3.95 -7.82
C TYR A 61 -12.69 -3.22 -8.53
N ALA A 62 -13.59 -3.97 -9.19
CA ALA A 62 -14.71 -3.39 -9.93
C ALA A 62 -15.76 -2.68 -9.03
N ALA A 63 -15.83 -3.07 -7.75
CA ALA A 63 -16.75 -2.50 -6.76
C ALA A 63 -16.11 -1.38 -5.91
N ILE A 64 -14.91 -0.93 -6.24
CA ILE A 64 -14.28 0.25 -5.61
C ILE A 64 -14.53 1.46 -6.51
N SER A 65 -14.95 2.58 -5.93
CA SER A 65 -15.15 3.85 -6.63
C SER A 65 -13.91 4.23 -7.47
N LEU A 66 -14.14 4.73 -8.67
CA LEU A 66 -13.05 5.28 -9.50
C LEU A 66 -12.40 6.50 -8.83
N HIS A 67 -13.17 7.28 -8.06
CA HIS A 67 -12.65 8.41 -7.30
C HIS A 67 -11.63 7.94 -6.26
N VAL A 68 -11.91 6.85 -5.52
CA VAL A 68 -10.96 6.28 -4.54
C VAL A 68 -9.67 5.81 -5.20
N LYS A 69 -9.77 5.05 -6.30
CA LYS A 69 -8.60 4.60 -7.05
C LYS A 69 -7.73 5.78 -7.49
N ARG A 70 -8.37 6.81 -8.09
CA ARG A 70 -7.67 8.03 -8.51
C ARG A 70 -7.02 8.77 -7.34
N ALA A 71 -7.76 8.98 -6.26
CA ALA A 71 -7.27 9.69 -5.09
C ALA A 71 -6.03 9.00 -4.49
N VAL A 72 -6.06 7.68 -4.35
CA VAL A 72 -4.94 6.90 -3.81
C VAL A 72 -3.73 6.92 -4.74
N LEU A 73 -3.93 6.80 -6.06
CA LEU A 73 -2.85 6.93 -7.04
C LEU A 73 -2.21 8.32 -6.99
N VAL A 74 -3.00 9.38 -6.92
CA VAL A 74 -2.49 10.76 -6.84
C VAL A 74 -1.78 11.03 -5.51
N ALA A 75 -2.22 10.39 -4.42
CA ALA A 75 -1.61 10.55 -3.11
C ALA A 75 -0.26 9.84 -3.01
N GLU A 76 -0.20 8.59 -3.47
CA GLU A 76 0.87 7.65 -3.15
C GLU A 76 1.78 7.29 -4.34
N ASP A 77 1.23 7.25 -5.58
CA ASP A 77 1.97 6.72 -6.71
C ASP A 77 1.29 7.10 -8.04
N ILE A 78 1.47 8.33 -8.47
CA ILE A 78 0.78 8.86 -9.68
C ILE A 78 1.22 8.13 -10.95
N ASN A 79 2.42 7.58 -10.97
CA ASN A 79 3.03 6.86 -12.09
C ASN A 79 2.82 5.34 -12.02
N PHE A 80 1.98 4.85 -11.09
CA PHE A 80 1.80 3.43 -10.79
C PHE A 80 1.68 2.52 -12.03
N PHE A 81 0.97 2.94 -13.05
CA PHE A 81 0.75 2.14 -14.27
C PHE A 81 1.94 2.19 -15.26
N SER A 82 2.93 3.06 -15.05
CA SER A 82 4.04 3.29 -15.99
C SER A 82 5.38 2.70 -15.53
N HIS A 83 5.47 2.18 -14.31
CA HIS A 83 6.68 1.52 -13.80
C HIS A 83 6.42 0.07 -13.36
N SER A 84 7.47 -0.71 -13.16
CA SER A 84 7.42 -2.11 -12.72
C SER A 84 7.86 -2.27 -11.26
N GLY A 85 7.16 -1.57 -10.35
CA GLY A 85 7.36 -1.66 -8.91
C GLY A 85 8.31 -0.62 -8.31
N PHE A 86 9.17 -0.02 -9.13
CA PHE A 86 10.11 1.01 -8.69
C PHE A 86 9.98 2.22 -9.63
N ASP A 87 9.62 3.37 -9.09
CA ASP A 87 9.62 4.64 -9.83
C ASP A 87 11.01 5.29 -9.69
N LEU A 88 11.88 5.02 -10.67
CA LEU A 88 13.24 5.55 -10.67
C LEU A 88 13.27 7.07 -10.81
N PHE A 89 12.25 7.66 -11.44
CA PHE A 89 12.15 9.12 -11.57
C PHE A 89 11.86 9.76 -10.20
N GLU A 90 10.88 9.23 -9.45
CA GLU A 90 10.59 9.71 -8.10
C GLU A 90 11.75 9.44 -7.12
N VAL A 91 12.44 8.31 -7.25
CA VAL A 91 13.64 8.01 -6.46
C VAL A 91 14.71 9.05 -6.72
N ARG A 92 14.98 9.39 -7.98
CA ARG A 92 15.97 10.42 -8.35
C ARG A 92 15.59 11.78 -7.80
N GLN A 93 14.33 12.21 -7.97
CA GLN A 93 13.85 13.48 -7.42
C GLN A 93 13.94 13.53 -5.89
N ALA A 94 13.64 12.42 -5.21
CA ALA A 94 13.74 12.35 -3.75
C ALA A 94 15.20 12.47 -3.28
N LEU A 95 16.16 11.90 -4.02
CA LEU A 95 17.60 12.02 -3.75
C LEU A 95 18.09 13.44 -4.00
N GLU A 96 17.67 14.08 -5.09
CA GLU A 96 18.03 15.47 -5.41
C GLU A 96 17.54 16.42 -4.30
N ARG A 97 16.27 16.32 -3.90
CA ARG A 97 15.71 17.11 -2.77
C ARG A 97 16.43 16.83 -1.46
N ALA A 98 16.73 15.56 -1.16
CA ALA A 98 17.43 15.19 0.07
C ALA A 98 18.86 15.77 0.14
N ALA A 99 19.53 15.88 -1.02
CA ALA A 99 20.84 16.51 -1.11
C ALA A 99 20.77 18.03 -0.91
N GLU A 100 19.73 18.69 -1.41
CA GLU A 100 19.50 20.13 -1.24
C GLU A 100 19.09 20.48 0.20
N GLU A 101 18.22 19.66 0.82
CA GLU A 101 17.66 19.91 2.16
C GLU A 101 18.50 19.31 3.29
N LEU A 102 19.57 18.56 2.99
CA LEU A 102 20.39 17.79 3.94
C LEU A 102 19.53 16.85 4.83
N GLU A 103 18.43 16.36 4.30
CA GLU A 103 17.52 15.44 4.95
C GLU A 103 17.52 14.06 4.27
N LEU A 104 17.01 13.04 4.97
CA LEU A 104 16.84 11.71 4.36
C LEU A 104 15.73 11.72 3.31
N PRO A 105 15.88 11.00 2.17
CA PRO A 105 14.87 10.94 1.11
C PRO A 105 13.52 10.47 1.67
N ARG A 106 12.45 11.21 1.39
CA ARG A 106 11.08 10.89 1.80
C ARG A 106 10.17 10.79 0.58
N GLY A 107 9.22 9.87 0.60
CA GLY A 107 8.11 9.83 -0.36
C GLY A 107 8.36 9.09 -1.68
N ALA A 108 9.45 8.32 -1.80
CA ALA A 108 9.79 7.58 -3.02
C ALA A 108 9.31 6.11 -3.04
N SER A 109 8.44 5.70 -2.11
CA SER A 109 7.94 4.32 -2.07
C SER A 109 6.67 4.17 -2.90
N THR A 110 6.68 3.23 -3.84
CA THR A 110 5.53 2.92 -4.70
C THR A 110 4.43 2.13 -3.96
N ILE A 111 3.23 2.09 -4.54
CA ILE A 111 2.12 1.26 -4.03
C ILE A 111 2.54 -0.21 -3.93
N THR A 112 3.29 -0.75 -4.88
CA THR A 112 3.74 -2.15 -4.84
C THR A 112 4.72 -2.41 -3.70
N GLN A 113 5.65 -1.50 -3.44
CA GLN A 113 6.55 -1.59 -2.28
C GLN A 113 5.78 -1.51 -0.96
N GLN A 114 4.81 -0.59 -0.88
CA GLN A 114 3.95 -0.48 0.30
C GLN A 114 3.10 -1.75 0.51
N LEU A 115 2.59 -2.35 -0.58
CA LEU A 115 1.85 -3.62 -0.51
C LEU A 115 2.73 -4.74 0.03
N ALA A 116 3.93 -4.93 -0.51
CA ALA A 116 4.88 -5.94 -0.03
C ALA A 116 5.15 -5.78 1.47
N LYS A 117 5.42 -4.55 1.90
CA LYS A 117 5.65 -4.21 3.29
C LYS A 117 4.44 -4.54 4.18
N ASN A 118 3.23 -4.14 3.77
CA ASN A 118 2.01 -4.38 4.55
C ASN A 118 1.71 -5.86 4.72
N LEU A 119 1.91 -6.65 3.65
CA LEU A 119 1.57 -8.07 3.64
C LEU A 119 2.48 -8.90 4.55
N TRP A 120 3.82 -8.68 4.47
CA TRP A 120 4.76 -9.66 4.97
C TRP A 120 5.89 -9.10 5.86
N LEU A 121 6.12 -7.78 5.87
CA LEU A 121 7.31 -7.24 6.51
C LEU A 121 7.00 -6.47 7.79
N SER A 122 7.88 -6.62 8.76
CA SER A 122 7.85 -5.77 9.96
C SER A 122 8.32 -4.36 9.63
N PRO A 123 7.92 -3.33 10.38
CA PRO A 123 8.38 -1.96 10.18
C PRO A 123 9.80 -1.68 10.72
N SER A 124 10.61 -2.72 10.94
CA SER A 124 11.98 -2.56 11.40
C SER A 124 12.82 -1.73 10.42
N ARG A 125 13.84 -1.03 10.94
CA ARG A 125 14.81 -0.27 10.12
C ARG A 125 15.99 -1.12 9.64
N ASN A 126 15.87 -2.45 9.65
CA ASN A 126 16.93 -3.33 9.18
C ASN A 126 17.12 -3.20 7.66
N PRO A 127 18.33 -2.94 7.16
CA PRO A 127 18.60 -2.88 5.72
C PRO A 127 18.21 -4.16 4.95
N LEU A 128 18.38 -5.34 5.56
CA LEU A 128 17.98 -6.62 4.95
C LEU A 128 16.49 -6.66 4.66
N ARG A 129 15.65 -6.05 5.51
CA ARG A 129 14.22 -5.91 5.25
C ARG A 129 13.94 -5.11 3.96
N LYS A 130 14.78 -4.10 3.66
CA LYS A 130 14.62 -3.32 2.41
C LYS A 130 14.97 -4.16 1.17
N VAL A 131 15.90 -5.09 1.30
CA VAL A 131 16.21 -6.06 0.24
C VAL A 131 15.04 -7.03 0.06
N GLN A 132 14.48 -7.58 1.15
CA GLN A 132 13.28 -8.43 1.08
C GLN A 132 12.10 -7.69 0.43
N GLU A 133 11.85 -6.43 0.83
CA GLU A 133 10.82 -5.58 0.21
C GLU A 133 11.03 -5.44 -1.30
N ALA A 134 12.27 -5.23 -1.74
CA ALA A 134 12.57 -5.09 -3.16
C ALA A 134 12.32 -6.40 -3.94
N ILE A 135 12.74 -7.54 -3.41
CA ILE A 135 12.50 -8.85 -4.04
C ILE A 135 10.99 -9.14 -4.13
N LEU A 136 10.25 -8.93 -3.03
CA LEU A 136 8.80 -9.13 -2.99
C LEU A 136 8.06 -8.18 -3.95
N THR A 137 8.50 -6.92 -4.05
CA THR A 137 7.97 -5.95 -5.00
C THR A 137 8.14 -6.43 -6.44
N TRP A 138 9.34 -6.89 -6.78
CA TRP A 138 9.62 -7.45 -8.11
C TRP A 138 8.77 -8.69 -8.40
N GLN A 139 8.61 -9.60 -7.43
CA GLN A 139 7.76 -10.78 -7.57
C GLN A 139 6.29 -10.42 -7.77
N LEU A 140 5.76 -9.46 -6.98
CA LEU A 140 4.39 -8.97 -7.12
C LEU A 140 4.12 -8.45 -8.54
N GLU A 141 5.02 -7.63 -9.07
CA GLU A 141 4.88 -7.06 -10.42
C GLU A 141 4.99 -8.11 -11.54
N ARG A 142 5.80 -9.14 -11.35
CA ARG A 142 5.92 -10.23 -12.32
C ARG A 142 4.75 -11.22 -12.29
N THR A 143 4.13 -11.36 -11.14
CA THR A 143 3.10 -12.38 -10.91
C THR A 143 1.69 -11.82 -11.04
N LEU A 144 1.50 -10.56 -10.69
CA LEU A 144 0.20 -9.93 -10.63
C LEU A 144 0.10 -8.76 -11.62
N GLY A 145 -1.08 -8.59 -12.24
CA GLY A 145 -1.36 -7.38 -12.99
C GLY A 145 -1.59 -6.17 -12.09
N LYS A 146 -1.30 -4.97 -12.58
CA LYS A 146 -1.44 -3.70 -11.86
C LYS A 146 -2.78 -3.53 -11.14
N ARG A 147 -3.88 -3.94 -11.77
CA ARG A 147 -5.22 -3.85 -11.15
C ARG A 147 -5.33 -4.75 -9.92
N ARG A 148 -4.74 -5.95 -9.96
CA ARG A 148 -4.76 -6.85 -8.81
C ARG A 148 -3.88 -6.33 -7.67
N ILE A 149 -2.72 -5.74 -7.98
CA ILE A 149 -1.86 -5.07 -7.00
C ILE A 149 -2.62 -3.94 -6.32
N LEU A 150 -3.29 -3.07 -7.09
CA LEU A 150 -4.06 -1.96 -6.55
C LEU A 150 -5.28 -2.44 -5.74
N GLU A 151 -5.97 -3.50 -6.18
CA GLU A 151 -7.05 -4.12 -5.43
C GLU A 151 -6.57 -4.62 -4.07
N LEU A 152 -5.47 -5.39 -4.06
CA LEU A 152 -4.86 -5.89 -2.83
C LEU A 152 -4.49 -4.73 -1.89
N TYR A 153 -3.79 -3.72 -2.41
CA TYR A 153 -3.39 -2.55 -1.64
C TYR A 153 -4.57 -1.86 -0.98
N LEU A 154 -5.61 -1.53 -1.75
CA LEU A 154 -6.81 -0.86 -1.25
C LEU A 154 -7.58 -1.67 -0.22
N ASN A 155 -7.39 -2.98 -0.17
CA ASN A 155 -8.05 -3.88 0.78
C ASN A 155 -7.20 -4.23 2.02
N VAL A 156 -5.90 -3.89 2.05
CA VAL A 156 -5.03 -4.24 3.17
C VAL A 156 -4.42 -3.03 3.88
N VAL A 157 -4.38 -1.86 3.25
CA VAL A 157 -3.79 -0.67 3.85
C VAL A 157 -4.67 -0.13 4.99
N GLU A 158 -4.04 0.45 5.99
CA GLU A 158 -4.72 1.07 7.13
C GLU A 158 -5.23 2.48 6.75
N PHE A 159 -6.49 2.75 7.05
CA PHE A 159 -7.15 4.06 6.88
C PHE A 159 -7.48 4.75 8.21
N GLY A 160 -7.15 4.13 9.32
CA GLY A 160 -7.37 4.63 10.66
C GLY A 160 -7.13 3.55 11.70
N PRO A 161 -7.06 3.86 12.99
CA PRO A 161 -6.75 2.89 14.03
C PRO A 161 -7.66 1.66 13.97
N GLY A 162 -7.09 0.49 13.63
CA GLY A 162 -7.82 -0.76 13.49
C GLY A 162 -8.76 -0.85 12.29
N VAL A 163 -8.71 0.10 11.34
CA VAL A 163 -9.55 0.11 10.14
C VAL A 163 -8.69 -0.20 8.92
N TYR A 164 -8.83 -1.40 8.38
CA TYR A 164 -8.04 -1.90 7.26
C TYR A 164 -8.91 -2.10 6.02
N GLY A 165 -8.46 -1.56 4.92
CA GLY A 165 -9.11 -1.64 3.62
C GLY A 165 -10.27 -0.67 3.43
N VAL A 166 -10.47 -0.32 2.16
CA VAL A 166 -11.45 0.67 1.70
C VAL A 166 -12.88 0.32 2.08
N GLY A 167 -13.23 -0.98 2.11
CA GLY A 167 -14.59 -1.43 2.43
C GLY A 167 -14.97 -1.18 3.89
N ALA A 168 -14.03 -1.35 4.82
CA ALA A 168 -14.26 -1.01 6.23
C ALA A 168 -14.21 0.50 6.43
N ALA A 169 -13.26 1.19 5.78
CA ALA A 169 -13.11 2.64 5.88
C ALA A 169 -14.33 3.41 5.38
N SER A 170 -14.88 3.04 4.22
CA SER A 170 -16.07 3.67 3.65
C SER A 170 -17.29 3.58 4.58
N ARG A 171 -17.51 2.39 5.15
CA ARG A 171 -18.60 2.17 6.11
C ARG A 171 -18.38 2.93 7.41
N ARG A 172 -17.15 2.89 7.92
CA ARG A 172 -16.79 3.52 9.22
C ARG A 172 -16.94 5.02 9.19
N TYR A 173 -16.46 5.67 8.13
CA TYR A 173 -16.35 7.13 8.09
C TYR A 173 -17.50 7.81 7.37
N PHE A 174 -18.14 7.13 6.41
CA PHE A 174 -19.19 7.73 5.57
C PHE A 174 -20.52 6.98 5.59
N GLY A 175 -20.59 5.77 6.20
CA GLY A 175 -21.81 4.96 6.21
C GLY A 175 -22.21 4.41 4.84
N ARG A 176 -21.29 4.42 3.85
CA ARG A 176 -21.56 4.10 2.43
C ARG A 176 -20.76 2.90 1.96
N ALA A 177 -21.17 2.30 0.84
CA ALA A 177 -20.36 1.29 0.18
C ALA A 177 -19.16 1.95 -0.53
N ALA A 178 -18.06 1.19 -0.69
CA ALA A 178 -16.85 1.69 -1.34
C ALA A 178 -17.05 2.10 -2.81
N ALA A 179 -18.10 1.58 -3.47
CA ALA A 179 -18.48 1.93 -4.82
C ALA A 179 -19.09 3.35 -4.92
N ASP A 180 -19.73 3.81 -3.85
CA ASP A 180 -20.56 5.01 -3.82
C ASP A 180 -19.81 6.25 -3.32
N LEU A 181 -18.53 6.10 -2.96
CA LEU A 181 -17.72 7.20 -2.49
C LEU A 181 -17.47 8.22 -3.60
N ASP A 182 -17.75 9.47 -3.31
CA ASP A 182 -17.50 10.59 -4.20
C ASP A 182 -16.04 11.07 -4.15
N GLU A 183 -15.73 12.12 -4.90
CA GLU A 183 -14.38 12.68 -5.00
C GLU A 183 -13.89 13.27 -3.66
N ALA A 184 -14.78 13.94 -2.91
CA ALA A 184 -14.39 14.56 -1.65
C ALA A 184 -14.11 13.51 -0.56
N GLU A 185 -14.95 12.48 -0.47
CA GLU A 185 -14.80 11.34 0.44
C GLU A 185 -13.55 10.53 0.08
N ALA A 186 -13.31 10.29 -1.21
CA ALA A 186 -12.13 9.61 -1.71
C ALA A 186 -10.82 10.34 -1.35
N ALA A 187 -10.81 11.67 -1.50
CA ALA A 187 -9.66 12.49 -1.12
C ALA A 187 -9.38 12.42 0.39
N GLN A 188 -10.42 12.39 1.22
CA GLN A 188 -10.27 12.22 2.67
C GLN A 188 -9.66 10.86 3.02
N LEU A 189 -10.11 9.76 2.40
CA LEU A 189 -9.50 8.43 2.62
C LEU A 189 -8.05 8.41 2.18
N ALA A 190 -7.75 8.87 0.97
CA ALA A 190 -6.38 8.86 0.48
C ALA A 190 -5.44 9.73 1.33
N ALA A 191 -5.94 10.85 1.85
CA ALA A 191 -5.17 11.72 2.73
C ALA A 191 -4.85 11.11 4.10
N SER A 192 -5.51 10.02 4.50
CA SER A 192 -5.21 9.32 5.76
C SER A 192 -3.96 8.43 5.67
N LEU A 193 -3.62 7.96 4.48
CA LEU A 193 -2.59 6.94 4.25
C LEU A 193 -1.20 7.26 4.84
N PRO A 194 -0.70 8.51 4.80
CA PRO A 194 0.61 8.81 5.37
C PRO A 194 0.68 8.65 6.89
N ARG A 195 -0.42 8.84 7.62
CA ARG A 195 -0.48 8.81 9.09
C ARG A 195 -1.83 8.29 9.60
N PRO A 196 -2.24 7.06 9.29
CA PRO A 196 -3.59 6.58 9.57
C PRO A 196 -3.95 6.58 11.06
N GLY A 197 -2.96 6.47 11.95
CA GLY A 197 -3.18 6.57 13.39
C GLY A 197 -3.67 7.93 13.89
N THR A 198 -3.45 9.00 13.12
CA THR A 198 -3.79 10.39 13.52
C THR A 198 -4.51 11.18 12.43
N TRP A 199 -4.43 10.75 11.20
CA TRP A 199 -5.07 11.36 10.03
C TRP A 199 -6.14 10.42 9.50
N HIS A 200 -7.40 10.80 9.65
CA HIS A 200 -8.53 10.04 9.12
C HIS A 200 -9.78 10.94 9.06
N PRO A 201 -10.80 10.62 8.28
CA PRO A 201 -12.06 11.31 8.31
C PRO A 201 -12.63 11.34 9.75
N GLY A 202 -13.00 12.50 10.25
CA GLY A 202 -13.40 12.69 11.65
C GLY A 202 -12.27 13.10 12.60
N ALA A 203 -11.00 13.12 12.16
CA ALA A 203 -9.92 13.71 12.96
C ALA A 203 -9.93 15.24 12.89
N ALA A 204 -9.90 15.88 14.05
CA ALA A 204 -9.82 17.36 14.15
C ALA A 204 -8.38 17.85 13.91
N SER A 205 -7.76 17.47 12.78
CA SER A 205 -6.37 17.78 12.45
C SER A 205 -6.29 18.81 11.31
N ARG A 206 -5.85 20.03 11.61
CA ARG A 206 -5.61 21.06 10.60
C ARG A 206 -4.59 20.63 9.51
N PRO A 207 -3.47 19.95 9.83
CA PRO A 207 -2.56 19.42 8.80
C PRO A 207 -3.23 18.40 7.88
N TYR A 208 -4.06 17.51 8.42
CA TYR A 208 -4.84 16.55 7.62
C TYR A 208 -5.79 17.27 6.66
N GLN A 209 -6.57 18.23 7.15
CA GLN A 209 -7.52 18.99 6.31
C GLN A 209 -6.82 19.76 5.19
N ARG A 210 -5.66 20.38 5.48
CA ARG A 210 -4.84 21.04 4.45
C ARG A 210 -4.31 20.06 3.41
N TYR A 211 -3.95 18.85 3.84
CA TYR A 211 -3.50 17.81 2.91
C TYR A 211 -4.63 17.30 2.04
N VAL A 212 -5.84 17.09 2.58
CA VAL A 212 -7.05 16.76 1.80
C VAL A 212 -7.27 17.78 0.68
N GLU A 213 -7.23 19.08 1.01
CA GLU A 213 -7.44 20.13 0.02
C GLU A 213 -6.34 20.17 -1.05
N THR A 214 -5.08 19.94 -0.65
CA THR A 214 -3.96 19.82 -1.58
C THR A 214 -4.16 18.62 -2.51
N LEU A 215 -4.60 17.48 -1.98
CA LEU A 215 -4.86 16.28 -2.75
C LEU A 215 -6.00 16.48 -3.77
N ARG A 216 -7.10 17.12 -3.36
CA ARG A 216 -8.20 17.47 -4.29
C ARG A 216 -7.71 18.29 -5.48
N ARG A 217 -6.87 19.32 -5.22
CA ARG A 217 -6.25 20.11 -6.30
C ARG A 217 -5.35 19.29 -7.22
N ARG A 218 -4.60 18.35 -6.67
CA ARG A 218 -3.79 17.41 -7.47
C ARG A 218 -4.66 16.47 -8.29
N MET A 219 -5.74 15.94 -7.71
CA MET A 219 -6.70 15.08 -8.40
C MET A 219 -7.31 15.79 -9.62
N ALA A 220 -7.68 17.05 -9.51
CA ALA A 220 -8.22 17.83 -10.62
C ALA A 220 -7.27 17.91 -11.85
N ARG A 221 -5.96 17.79 -11.62
CA ARG A 221 -4.93 17.79 -12.70
C ARG A 221 -4.60 16.38 -13.22
N ALA A 222 -5.12 15.33 -12.61
CA ALA A 222 -4.80 13.94 -12.92
C ALA A 222 -5.93 13.23 -13.68
N GLU A 223 -6.55 13.91 -14.66
CA GLU A 223 -7.65 13.34 -15.46
C GLU A 223 -7.23 12.15 -16.31
N PHE A 224 -5.97 12.09 -16.73
CA PHE A 224 -5.43 10.97 -17.50
C PHE A 224 -5.60 9.61 -16.80
N LEU A 225 -5.66 9.59 -15.47
CA LEU A 225 -5.84 8.36 -14.70
C LEU A 225 -7.19 7.69 -14.95
N TRP A 226 -8.24 8.43 -15.35
CA TRP A 226 -9.55 7.84 -15.61
C TRP A 226 -9.49 6.71 -16.63
N LYS A 227 -8.71 6.88 -17.69
CA LYS A 227 -8.54 5.86 -18.74
C LYS A 227 -7.81 4.60 -18.23
N LEU A 228 -6.90 4.77 -17.27
CA LEU A 228 -6.09 3.67 -16.72
C LEU A 228 -6.84 2.83 -15.67
N ILE A 229 -7.69 3.47 -14.88
CA ILE A 229 -8.42 2.83 -13.77
C ILE A 229 -9.80 2.31 -14.17
N SER A 230 -10.42 2.86 -15.22
CA SER A 230 -11.71 2.38 -15.70
C SER A 230 -11.61 0.96 -16.24
N PHE A 231 -12.63 0.16 -15.98
CA PHE A 231 -12.70 -1.22 -16.45
C PHE A 231 -13.12 -1.24 -17.94
N SER A 232 -12.17 -1.41 -18.84
CA SER A 232 -12.49 -1.76 -20.22
C SER A 232 -12.82 -3.26 -20.29
N ARG A 233 -14.08 -3.61 -20.52
CA ARG A 233 -14.53 -4.98 -20.81
C ARG A 233 -13.96 -5.55 -22.12
N GLY A 234 -13.15 -4.77 -22.86
CA GLY A 234 -12.68 -5.08 -24.21
C GLY A 234 -11.24 -5.58 -24.35
N GLY A 235 -10.48 -5.78 -23.26
CA GLY A 235 -9.05 -6.08 -23.32
C GLY A 235 -8.65 -7.55 -23.12
N GLN A 236 -9.49 -8.53 -23.48
CA GLN A 236 -9.14 -9.97 -23.47
C GLN A 236 -9.07 -10.63 -24.84
N ALA A 237 -8.95 -9.84 -25.91
CA ALA A 237 -8.86 -10.39 -27.25
C ALA A 237 -7.69 -9.77 -28.04
N GLU A 238 -6.44 -9.89 -27.54
CA GLU A 238 -5.25 -9.71 -28.39
C GLU A 238 -4.00 -10.11 -27.60
N ARG A 239 -3.78 -11.40 -27.45
CA ARG A 239 -2.49 -12.13 -27.38
C ARG A 239 -2.77 -13.63 -27.56
N THR A 240 -3.00 -14.03 -28.78
CA THR A 240 -2.66 -15.36 -29.26
C THR A 240 -1.27 -15.32 -29.86
#